data_557fcd2dd6df68126291e04d3637b391
#
_entry.id   557fcd2dd6df68126291e04d3637b391
#
_cell.length_a   1.000
_cell.length_b   1.000
_cell.length_c   1.000
_cell.angle_alpha   90.00
_cell.angle_beta   90.00
_cell.angle_gamma   90.00
#
_symmetry.space_group_name_H-M   'P 1'
#
loop_
_entity.id
_entity.type
_entity.pdbx_description
1 polymer ?
#
loop_
_entity_poly.entity_id
_entity_poly.type
_entity_poly.pdbx_seq_one_letter_code
_entity_poly.pdbx_strand_id
1 'polypeptide(L)'
;DIVIGMIQSVSMKKYPKETFDSFGLLIIDECHYVCSKTFSKALFKIQPRYKLGLSATPDRKDGLTKLLIYHLGPIIHRMSSTILDPDIEFLFTKQTFTEEVDFRGRTSIQKLISSLTENDERNSKIIRRLVKLCEENRKTIVFCHRVNHCFRLRKMLQAVSKFKGGTFAGKMKKEEKEEAKRQQVIFATYSMCTDA
;
A
#
# COMPACT_ATOMS: atom_id res chain seq x y z
N ASP A 1 -5.32 -30.23 -8.08
CA ASP A 1 -6.06 -29.16 -7.36
C ASP A 1 -5.15 -27.96 -7.15
N ILE A 2 -5.75 -26.77 -7.10
CA ILE A 2 -5.05 -25.49 -6.81
C ILE A 2 -5.54 -25.00 -5.45
N VAL A 3 -4.60 -24.68 -4.56
CA VAL A 3 -4.89 -24.11 -3.25
C VAL A 3 -4.23 -22.76 -3.14
N ILE A 4 -5.01 -21.73 -2.74
CA ILE A 4 -4.51 -20.38 -2.50
C ILE A 4 -4.41 -20.18 -0.99
N GLY A 5 -3.23 -19.79 -0.52
CA GLY A 5 -2.96 -19.59 0.89
C GLY A 5 -2.20 -18.29 1.18
N MET A 6 -2.45 -17.70 2.34
CA MET A 6 -1.67 -16.55 2.81
C MET A 6 -0.36 -17.03 3.44
N ILE A 7 0.77 -16.45 3.03
CA ILE A 7 2.09 -16.80 3.58
C ILE A 7 2.16 -16.62 5.10
N GLN A 8 1.46 -15.63 5.66
CA GLN A 8 1.33 -15.42 7.10
C GLN A 8 0.72 -16.65 7.80
N SER A 9 -0.37 -17.17 7.23
CA SER A 9 -1.03 -18.38 7.78
C SER A 9 -0.10 -19.57 7.76
N VAL A 10 0.56 -19.82 6.64
CA VAL A 10 1.52 -20.92 6.52
C VAL A 10 2.69 -20.77 7.50
N SER A 11 3.23 -19.57 7.64
CA SER A 11 4.38 -19.31 8.52
C SER A 11 4.05 -19.50 9.99
N MET A 12 2.88 -19.00 10.43
CA MET A 12 2.54 -18.86 11.84
C MET A 12 1.76 -20.01 12.41
N LYS A 13 0.89 -20.67 11.62
CA LYS A 13 0.07 -21.78 12.08
C LYS A 13 0.85 -23.10 12.05
N LYS A 14 0.47 -24.03 12.93
CA LYS A 14 0.95 -25.41 12.88
C LYS A 14 0.08 -26.20 11.90
N TYR A 15 0.72 -26.99 11.06
CA TYR A 15 0.08 -27.92 10.12
C TYR A 15 0.66 -29.30 10.34
N PRO A 16 -0.12 -30.40 10.12
CA PRO A 16 0.44 -31.73 9.98
C PRO A 16 1.54 -31.77 8.92
N LYS A 17 2.53 -32.63 9.07
CA LYS A 17 3.69 -32.67 8.14
C LYS A 17 3.23 -32.96 6.70
N GLU A 18 2.23 -33.80 6.54
CA GLU A 18 1.73 -34.30 5.26
C GLU A 18 0.85 -33.28 4.53
N THR A 19 0.48 -32.16 5.17
CA THR A 19 -0.47 -31.18 4.61
C THR A 19 -0.05 -30.66 3.23
N PHE A 20 1.24 -30.56 2.99
CA PHE A 20 1.78 -29.95 1.78
C PHE A 20 2.48 -30.92 0.84
N ASP A 21 2.55 -32.23 1.18
CA ASP A 21 3.34 -33.23 0.45
C ASP A 21 2.79 -33.53 -0.96
N SER A 22 1.50 -33.35 -1.18
CA SER A 22 0.86 -33.60 -2.48
C SER A 22 1.08 -32.49 -3.50
N PHE A 23 1.65 -31.32 -3.11
CA PHE A 23 1.85 -30.20 -4.01
C PHE A 23 3.18 -30.32 -4.75
N GLY A 24 3.14 -30.40 -6.08
CA GLY A 24 4.34 -30.46 -6.94
C GLY A 24 4.92 -29.07 -7.25
N LEU A 25 4.13 -28.02 -7.18
CA LEU A 25 4.52 -26.65 -7.52
C LEU A 25 4.06 -25.67 -6.43
N LEU A 26 4.95 -24.76 -6.01
CA LEU A 26 4.66 -23.61 -5.18
C LEU A 26 4.89 -22.33 -5.98
N ILE A 27 3.86 -21.50 -6.10
CA ILE A 27 3.98 -20.15 -6.66
C ILE A 27 3.87 -19.15 -5.51
N ILE A 28 4.80 -18.22 -5.43
CA ILE A 28 4.83 -17.17 -4.41
C ILE A 28 4.75 -15.81 -5.09
N ASP A 29 3.63 -15.14 -4.91
CA ASP A 29 3.45 -13.76 -5.33
C ASP A 29 4.11 -12.81 -4.33
N GLU A 30 4.62 -11.66 -4.80
CA GLU A 30 5.42 -10.71 -4.03
C GLU A 30 6.54 -11.41 -3.22
N CYS A 31 7.26 -12.29 -3.89
CA CYS A 31 8.23 -13.19 -3.25
C CYS A 31 9.36 -12.47 -2.49
N HIS A 32 9.55 -11.16 -2.72
CA HIS A 32 10.50 -10.36 -1.97
C HIS A 32 10.19 -10.31 -0.44
N TYR A 33 8.93 -10.54 -0.02
CA TYR A 33 8.57 -10.64 1.40
C TYR A 33 9.09 -11.93 2.07
N VAL A 34 9.35 -12.98 1.31
CA VAL A 34 9.80 -14.28 1.85
C VAL A 34 11.13 -14.18 2.60
N CYS A 35 11.97 -13.20 2.25
CA CYS A 35 13.24 -12.97 2.93
C CYS A 35 13.10 -12.48 4.38
N SER A 36 11.89 -12.15 4.84
CA SER A 36 11.68 -11.80 6.24
C SER A 36 11.83 -13.02 7.14
N LYS A 37 12.39 -12.83 8.36
CA LYS A 37 12.59 -13.88 9.36
C LYS A 37 11.32 -14.69 9.68
N THR A 38 10.16 -14.06 9.57
CA THR A 38 8.87 -14.73 9.83
C THR A 38 8.41 -15.54 8.64
N PHE A 39 8.45 -14.97 7.44
CA PHE A 39 7.85 -15.62 6.26
C PHE A 39 8.74 -16.71 5.64
N SER A 40 10.07 -16.62 5.80
CA SER A 40 10.98 -17.70 5.41
C SER A 40 10.61 -19.06 6.04
N LYS A 41 9.97 -19.06 7.22
CA LYS A 41 9.50 -20.29 7.88
C LYS A 41 8.49 -21.06 7.03
N ALA A 42 7.72 -20.42 6.16
CA ALA A 42 6.78 -21.07 5.26
C ALA A 42 7.50 -22.01 4.28
N LEU A 43 8.67 -21.58 3.78
CA LEU A 43 9.45 -22.36 2.81
C LEU A 43 10.05 -23.65 3.36
N PHE A 44 10.21 -23.74 4.68
CA PHE A 44 10.64 -24.99 5.33
C PHE A 44 9.49 -25.97 5.56
N LYS A 45 8.23 -25.49 5.51
CA LYS A 45 7.04 -26.33 5.68
C LYS A 45 6.53 -26.87 4.36
N ILE A 46 6.76 -26.15 3.24
CA ILE A 46 6.31 -26.54 1.92
C ILE A 46 7.55 -26.82 1.07
N GLN A 47 7.74 -28.10 0.72
CA GLN A 47 8.91 -28.56 -0.04
C GLN A 47 8.47 -29.19 -1.39
N PRO A 48 7.90 -28.44 -2.30
CA PRO A 48 7.46 -28.97 -3.58
C PRO A 48 8.67 -29.22 -4.50
N ARG A 49 8.44 -30.01 -5.54
CA ARG A 49 9.46 -30.25 -6.57
C ARG A 49 9.86 -28.96 -7.31
N TYR A 50 8.90 -28.08 -7.56
CA TYR A 50 9.12 -26.82 -8.29
C TYR A 50 8.69 -25.62 -7.45
N LYS A 51 9.46 -24.54 -7.54
CA LYS A 51 9.17 -23.26 -6.90
C LYS A 51 9.24 -22.16 -7.93
N LEU A 52 8.29 -21.23 -7.91
CA LEU A 52 8.26 -20.04 -8.75
C LEU A 52 7.98 -18.82 -7.88
N GLY A 53 8.87 -17.84 -7.91
CA GLY A 53 8.68 -16.54 -7.26
C GLY A 53 8.33 -15.48 -8.29
N LEU A 54 7.32 -14.67 -8.00
CA LEU A 54 6.92 -13.50 -8.78
C LEU A 54 7.18 -12.25 -7.94
N SER A 55 7.75 -11.20 -8.50
CA SER A 55 7.95 -9.90 -7.85
C SER A 55 8.23 -8.83 -8.87
N ALA A 56 7.67 -7.64 -8.67
CA ALA A 56 8.03 -6.45 -9.43
C ALA A 56 9.40 -5.89 -9.00
N THR A 57 9.83 -6.16 -7.76
CA THR A 57 11.05 -5.60 -7.14
C THR A 57 11.91 -6.70 -6.49
N PRO A 58 12.52 -7.59 -7.28
CA PRO A 58 13.32 -8.69 -6.74
C PRO A 58 14.62 -8.20 -6.09
N ASP A 59 15.13 -7.04 -6.53
CA ASP A 59 16.38 -6.46 -6.04
C ASP A 59 16.12 -5.64 -4.77
N ARG A 60 16.56 -6.15 -3.63
CA ARG A 60 16.34 -5.55 -2.31
C ARG A 60 17.52 -4.67 -1.89
N LYS A 61 17.21 -3.48 -1.39
CA LYS A 61 18.21 -2.53 -0.87
C LYS A 61 18.91 -2.99 0.41
N ASP A 62 18.31 -3.94 1.14
CA ASP A 62 18.85 -4.50 2.40
C ASP A 62 19.80 -5.69 2.18
N GLY A 63 20.15 -6.02 0.93
CA GLY A 63 21.07 -7.10 0.59
C GLY A 63 20.49 -8.52 0.70
N LEU A 64 19.24 -8.67 1.07
CA LEU A 64 18.60 -9.99 1.24
C LEU A 64 18.19 -10.67 -0.07
N THR A 65 18.48 -10.07 -1.22
CA THR A 65 18.25 -10.69 -2.55
C THR A 65 18.91 -12.06 -2.66
N LYS A 66 20.09 -12.25 -2.04
CA LYS A 66 20.79 -13.56 -2.03
C LYS A 66 19.94 -14.65 -1.37
N LEU A 67 19.22 -14.34 -0.29
CA LEU A 67 18.32 -15.30 0.37
C LEU A 67 17.16 -15.70 -0.54
N LEU A 68 16.63 -14.76 -1.33
CA LEU A 68 15.60 -15.05 -2.30
C LEU A 68 16.11 -16.09 -3.32
N ILE A 69 17.29 -15.87 -3.86
CA ILE A 69 17.93 -16.78 -4.81
C ILE A 69 18.19 -18.16 -4.18
N TYR A 70 18.64 -18.24 -2.94
CA TYR A 70 18.85 -19.53 -2.26
C TYR A 70 17.55 -20.32 -2.06
N HIS A 71 16.43 -19.64 -1.82
CA HIS A 71 15.15 -20.30 -1.57
C HIS A 71 14.39 -20.66 -2.85
N LEU A 72 14.45 -19.80 -3.87
CA LEU A 72 13.59 -19.90 -5.06
C LEU A 72 14.38 -20.17 -6.35
N GLY A 73 15.70 -20.00 -6.33
CA GLY A 73 16.53 -20.10 -7.52
C GLY A 73 16.83 -18.75 -8.19
N PRO A 74 17.60 -18.75 -9.29
CA PRO A 74 17.98 -17.56 -10.00
C PRO A 74 16.78 -16.90 -10.70
N ILE A 75 16.92 -15.61 -11.02
CA ILE A 75 15.93 -14.90 -11.83
C ILE A 75 15.96 -15.45 -13.24
N ILE A 76 14.88 -16.10 -13.66
CA ILE A 76 14.76 -16.76 -14.97
C ILE A 76 14.18 -15.85 -16.04
N HIS A 77 13.43 -14.82 -15.64
CA HIS A 77 12.82 -13.87 -16.55
C HIS A 77 12.68 -12.49 -15.91
N ARG A 78 12.95 -11.43 -16.68
CA ARG A 78 12.64 -10.03 -16.34
C ARG A 78 11.79 -9.44 -17.44
N MET A 79 10.63 -8.95 -17.10
CA MET A 79 9.84 -8.15 -18.04
C MET A 79 10.49 -6.77 -18.20
N SER A 80 10.69 -6.33 -19.43
CA SER A 80 10.95 -4.92 -19.72
C SER A 80 9.62 -4.19 -19.51
N SER A 81 9.48 -3.46 -18.39
CA SER A 81 8.35 -2.55 -18.24
C SER A 81 8.54 -1.37 -19.21
N THR A 82 7.54 -1.10 -20.02
CA THR A 82 7.40 0.23 -20.62
C THR A 82 7.09 1.14 -19.42
N ILE A 83 8.13 1.78 -18.87
CA ILE A 83 7.97 2.73 -17.77
C ILE A 83 7.15 3.87 -18.34
N LEU A 84 5.89 3.96 -17.91
CA LEU A 84 5.12 5.18 -18.10
C LEU A 84 5.88 6.25 -17.32
N ASP A 85 6.41 7.24 -18.02
CA ASP A 85 7.06 8.39 -17.39
C ASP A 85 5.97 9.24 -16.71
N PRO A 86 5.87 9.20 -15.35
CA PRO A 86 4.83 9.93 -14.68
C PRO A 86 5.15 11.41 -14.66
N ASP A 87 4.18 12.25 -14.98
CA ASP A 87 4.26 13.69 -14.75
C ASP A 87 4.17 13.98 -13.24
N ILE A 88 5.26 14.45 -12.64
CA ILE A 88 5.37 14.66 -11.19
C ILE A 88 5.28 16.14 -10.88
N GLU A 89 4.26 16.55 -10.14
CA GLU A 89 4.06 17.92 -9.67
C GLU A 89 4.24 18.01 -8.14
N PHE A 90 5.08 18.94 -7.68
CA PHE A 90 5.29 19.24 -6.26
C PHE A 90 4.49 20.46 -5.84
N LEU A 91 3.55 20.28 -4.91
CA LEU A 91 2.78 21.36 -4.31
C LEU A 91 3.43 21.81 -2.99
N PHE A 92 4.20 22.90 -3.04
CA PHE A 92 4.85 23.44 -1.85
C PHE A 92 3.85 24.22 -0.98
N THR A 93 3.91 23.98 0.32
CA THR A 93 3.17 24.75 1.33
C THR A 93 4.17 25.48 2.22
N LYS A 94 3.98 26.82 2.38
CA LYS A 94 4.81 27.62 3.28
C LYS A 94 4.36 27.40 4.72
N GLN A 95 4.72 26.25 5.31
CA GLN A 95 4.39 25.98 6.71
C GLN A 95 5.65 25.92 7.55
N THR A 96 5.68 26.71 8.62
CA THR A 96 6.61 26.53 9.73
C THR A 96 6.01 25.51 10.69
N PHE A 97 6.76 24.46 11.00
CA PHE A 97 6.36 23.46 11.99
C PHE A 97 6.99 23.84 13.32
N THR A 98 6.17 23.87 14.36
CA THR A 98 6.67 23.80 15.74
C THR A 98 6.99 22.35 16.02
N GLU A 99 8.23 22.02 16.32
CA GLU A 99 8.60 20.66 16.69
C GLU A 99 7.90 20.29 18.00
N GLU A 100 6.88 19.43 17.90
CA GLU A 100 6.28 18.84 19.07
C GLU A 100 7.06 17.61 19.47
N VAL A 101 7.61 17.63 20.67
CA VAL A 101 8.36 16.50 21.22
C VAL A 101 7.46 15.58 22.05
N ASP A 102 7.80 14.30 22.06
CA ASP A 102 7.20 13.30 22.96
C ASP A 102 7.77 13.47 24.39
N PHE A 103 7.28 12.67 25.33
CA PHE A 103 7.73 12.68 26.74
C PHE A 103 9.21 12.31 26.92
N ARG A 104 9.89 11.84 25.84
CA ARG A 104 11.32 11.51 25.80
C ARG A 104 12.15 12.56 25.07
N GLY A 105 11.57 13.72 24.74
CA GLY A 105 12.25 14.79 24.02
C GLY A 105 12.52 14.50 22.53
N ARG A 106 11.84 13.50 21.92
CA ARG A 106 11.99 13.18 20.50
C ARG A 106 10.85 13.80 19.71
N THR A 107 11.15 14.27 18.50
CA THR A 107 10.13 14.79 17.58
C THR A 107 9.03 13.76 17.36
N SER A 108 7.80 14.09 17.72
CA SER A 108 6.64 13.23 17.57
C SER A 108 6.08 13.30 16.15
N ILE A 109 6.48 12.35 15.29
CA ILE A 109 5.96 12.22 13.92
C ILE A 109 4.43 12.13 13.92
N GLN A 110 3.83 11.48 14.92
CA GLN A 110 2.38 11.32 15.01
C GLN A 110 1.65 12.65 15.21
N LYS A 111 2.18 13.52 16.07
CA LYS A 111 1.64 14.85 16.31
C LYS A 111 1.86 15.76 15.09
N LEU A 112 3.03 15.67 14.45
CA LEU A 112 3.34 16.39 13.22
C LEU A 112 2.36 16.03 12.11
N ILE A 113 2.09 14.74 11.88
CA ILE A 113 1.09 14.30 10.91
C ILE A 113 -0.29 14.86 11.26
N SER A 114 -0.68 14.86 12.54
CA SER A 114 -1.98 15.38 12.98
C SER A 114 -2.10 16.88 12.67
N SER A 115 -1.09 17.69 13.00
CA SER A 115 -1.09 19.12 12.71
C SER A 115 -1.16 19.41 11.21
N LEU A 116 -0.46 18.61 10.39
CA LEU A 116 -0.53 18.71 8.92
C LEU A 116 -1.95 18.41 8.39
N THR A 117 -2.63 17.43 8.95
CA THR A 117 -3.98 17.07 8.50
C THR A 117 -5.04 18.10 8.89
N GLU A 118 -4.77 18.88 9.92
CA GLU A 118 -5.67 19.93 10.42
C GLU A 118 -5.45 21.29 9.76
N ASN A 119 -4.37 21.48 9.03
CA ASN A 119 -4.04 22.75 8.41
C ASN A 119 -4.94 23.09 7.22
N ASP A 120 -5.77 24.11 7.38
CA ASP A 120 -6.76 24.53 6.39
C ASP A 120 -6.16 25.15 5.13
N GLU A 121 -5.05 25.89 5.24
CA GLU A 121 -4.39 26.47 4.08
C GLU A 121 -3.83 25.38 3.17
N ARG A 122 -3.13 24.39 3.76
CA ARG A 122 -2.63 23.24 3.04
C ARG A 122 -3.78 22.44 2.39
N ASN A 123 -4.81 22.15 3.14
CA ASN A 123 -5.97 21.38 2.66
C ASN A 123 -6.69 22.13 1.53
N SER A 124 -6.82 23.47 1.61
CA SER A 124 -7.39 24.29 0.55
C SER A 124 -6.56 24.27 -0.74
N LYS A 125 -5.23 24.21 -0.64
CA LYS A 125 -4.37 24.03 -1.83
C LYS A 125 -4.58 22.70 -2.49
N ILE A 126 -4.70 21.62 -1.69
CA ILE A 126 -5.00 20.27 -2.19
C ILE A 126 -6.35 20.28 -2.92
N ILE A 127 -7.39 20.84 -2.30
CA ILE A 127 -8.73 20.88 -2.89
C ILE A 127 -8.76 21.67 -4.19
N ARG A 128 -8.10 22.82 -4.27
CA ARG A 128 -8.01 23.61 -5.51
C ARG A 128 -7.37 22.79 -6.65
N ARG A 129 -6.31 22.03 -6.35
CA ARG A 129 -5.70 21.16 -7.36
C ARG A 129 -6.61 20.01 -7.77
N LEU A 130 -7.32 19.41 -6.82
CA LEU A 130 -8.29 18.34 -7.09
C LEU A 130 -9.44 18.83 -7.98
N VAL A 131 -9.97 20.01 -7.74
CA VAL A 131 -11.04 20.58 -8.59
C VAL A 131 -10.56 20.71 -10.03
N LYS A 132 -9.37 21.23 -10.28
CA LYS A 132 -8.79 21.33 -11.63
C LYS A 132 -8.65 19.95 -12.30
N LEU A 133 -8.14 18.95 -11.57
CA LEU A 133 -8.03 17.59 -12.11
C LEU A 133 -9.40 16.98 -12.44
N CYS A 134 -10.42 17.30 -11.65
CA CYS A 134 -11.78 16.87 -11.93
C CYS A 134 -12.37 17.55 -13.17
N GLU A 135 -12.10 18.84 -13.38
CA GLU A 135 -12.50 19.60 -14.58
C GLU A 135 -11.81 19.04 -15.85
N GLU A 136 -10.57 18.56 -15.72
CA GLU A 136 -9.85 17.84 -16.76
C GLU A 136 -10.36 16.38 -16.95
N ASN A 137 -11.43 15.99 -16.28
CA ASN A 137 -12.00 14.65 -16.28
C ASN A 137 -11.01 13.55 -15.82
N ARG A 138 -10.05 13.87 -14.98
CA ARG A 138 -9.08 12.91 -14.44
C ARG A 138 -9.66 12.17 -13.24
N LYS A 139 -9.51 10.85 -13.24
CA LYS A 139 -9.79 10.02 -12.07
C LYS A 139 -8.62 10.09 -11.10
N THR A 140 -8.89 10.47 -9.85
CA THR A 140 -7.84 10.84 -8.89
C THR A 140 -7.95 10.03 -7.59
N ILE A 141 -6.83 9.51 -7.11
CA ILE A 141 -6.72 8.90 -5.77
C ILE A 141 -5.88 9.82 -4.89
N VAL A 142 -6.41 10.12 -3.70
CA VAL A 142 -5.73 10.95 -2.68
C VAL A 142 -5.36 10.07 -1.49
N PHE A 143 -4.08 9.83 -1.31
CA PHE A 143 -3.59 9.04 -0.18
C PHE A 143 -3.45 9.89 1.08
N CYS A 144 -4.03 9.42 2.17
CA CYS A 144 -4.01 10.05 3.47
C CYS A 144 -3.44 9.12 4.55
N HIS A 145 -2.71 9.68 5.51
CA HIS A 145 -2.26 8.92 6.68
C HIS A 145 -3.37 8.68 7.72
N ARG A 146 -4.39 9.53 7.74
CA ARG A 146 -5.47 9.49 8.74
C ARG A 146 -6.83 9.35 8.09
N VAL A 147 -7.67 8.50 8.65
CA VAL A 147 -9.06 8.32 8.20
C VAL A 147 -9.84 9.64 8.27
N ASN A 148 -9.68 10.38 9.39
CA ASN A 148 -10.34 11.68 9.57
C ASN A 148 -9.94 12.69 8.50
N HIS A 149 -8.69 12.64 8.01
CA HIS A 149 -8.24 13.51 6.93
C HIS A 149 -8.94 13.19 5.61
N CYS A 150 -9.18 11.90 5.31
CA CYS A 150 -9.97 11.50 4.15
C CYS A 150 -11.38 12.15 4.19
N PHE A 151 -12.06 12.05 5.33
CA PHE A 151 -13.39 12.64 5.50
C PHE A 151 -13.36 14.17 5.43
N ARG A 152 -12.37 14.83 6.04
CA ARG A 152 -12.20 16.28 5.99
C ARG A 152 -12.02 16.78 4.55
N LEU A 153 -11.09 16.21 3.79
CA LEU A 153 -10.84 16.59 2.40
C LEU A 153 -12.07 16.33 1.52
N ARG A 154 -12.75 15.19 1.71
CA ARG A 154 -14.00 14.90 1.00
C ARG A 154 -15.05 15.96 1.27
N LYS A 155 -15.27 16.34 2.54
CA LYS A 155 -16.21 17.39 2.93
C LYS A 155 -15.86 18.74 2.31
N MET A 156 -14.56 19.09 2.33
CA MET A 156 -14.08 20.34 1.72
C MET A 156 -14.29 20.36 0.20
N LEU A 157 -14.02 19.25 -0.50
CA LEU A 157 -14.27 19.15 -1.95
C LEU A 157 -15.74 19.35 -2.28
N GLN A 158 -16.65 18.72 -1.54
CA GLN A 158 -18.09 18.83 -1.74
C GLN A 158 -18.63 20.22 -1.42
N ALA A 159 -17.99 20.96 -0.51
CA ALA A 159 -18.40 22.33 -0.15
C ALA A 159 -18.05 23.36 -1.23
N VAL A 160 -17.00 23.16 -2.01
CA VAL A 160 -16.50 24.14 -2.98
C VAL A 160 -16.71 23.75 -4.45
N SER A 161 -17.25 22.54 -4.69
CA SER A 161 -17.40 22.03 -6.05
C SER A 161 -18.60 21.09 -6.18
N LYS A 162 -19.03 20.86 -7.44
CA LYS A 162 -20.06 19.88 -7.78
C LYS A 162 -19.56 18.42 -7.76
N PHE A 163 -18.27 18.22 -7.62
CA PHE A 163 -17.64 16.89 -7.70
C PHE A 163 -17.84 16.12 -6.40
N LYS A 164 -18.18 14.84 -6.56
CA LYS A 164 -18.35 13.91 -5.43
C LYS A 164 -17.06 13.12 -5.23
N GLY A 165 -16.65 12.98 -3.98
CA GLY A 165 -15.55 12.13 -3.59
C GLY A 165 -16.02 10.91 -2.81
N GLY A 166 -15.41 9.75 -3.06
CA GLY A 166 -15.54 8.54 -2.26
C GLY A 166 -14.48 8.48 -1.16
N THR A 167 -14.79 7.80 -0.07
CA THR A 167 -13.78 7.48 0.97
C THR A 167 -13.52 5.97 0.94
N PHE A 168 -12.23 5.59 1.00
CA PHE A 168 -11.80 4.19 1.00
C PHE A 168 -10.86 3.95 2.21
N ALA A 169 -11.46 3.48 3.32
CA ALA A 169 -10.77 3.30 4.60
C ALA A 169 -11.11 1.95 5.25
N GLY A 170 -10.25 1.47 6.15
CA GLY A 170 -10.29 0.10 6.65
C GLY A 170 -11.59 -0.35 7.34
N LYS A 171 -12.25 0.55 8.07
CA LYS A 171 -13.46 0.23 8.86
C LYS A 171 -14.78 0.39 8.08
N MET A 172 -14.74 0.67 6.78
CA MET A 172 -15.94 0.84 5.97
C MET A 172 -16.51 -0.50 5.51
N LYS A 173 -17.84 -0.54 5.30
CA LYS A 173 -18.54 -1.70 4.74
C LYS A 173 -18.13 -1.93 3.28
N LYS A 174 -18.31 -3.16 2.80
CA LYS A 174 -17.90 -3.55 1.44
C LYS A 174 -18.66 -2.74 0.38
N GLU A 175 -19.96 -2.53 0.59
CA GLU A 175 -20.81 -1.77 -0.32
C GLU A 175 -20.35 -0.31 -0.44
N GLU A 176 -20.01 0.33 0.68
CA GLU A 176 -19.49 1.71 0.71
C GLU A 176 -18.16 1.84 -0.01
N LYS A 177 -17.30 0.82 0.09
CA LYS A 177 -16.02 0.78 -0.62
C LYS A 177 -16.22 0.64 -2.14
N GLU A 178 -17.16 -0.19 -2.57
CA GLU A 178 -17.47 -0.35 -3.99
C GLU A 178 -18.10 0.92 -4.58
N GLU A 179 -18.96 1.60 -3.82
CA GLU A 179 -19.49 2.90 -4.23
C GLU A 179 -18.37 3.96 -4.33
N ALA A 180 -17.44 3.99 -3.36
CA ALA A 180 -16.32 4.91 -3.38
C ALA A 180 -15.44 4.74 -4.62
N LYS A 181 -15.21 3.50 -5.08
CA LYS A 181 -14.43 3.21 -6.29
C LYS A 181 -15.03 3.77 -7.57
N ARG A 182 -16.33 4.00 -7.60
CA ARG A 182 -17.05 4.57 -8.75
C ARG A 182 -16.92 6.09 -8.84
N GLN A 183 -16.48 6.75 -7.77
CA GLN A 183 -16.32 8.19 -7.74
C GLN A 183 -15.10 8.66 -8.53
N GLN A 184 -15.14 9.89 -9.02
CA GLN A 184 -14.03 10.51 -9.75
C GLN A 184 -12.82 10.77 -8.84
N VAL A 185 -13.08 11.16 -7.57
CA VAL A 185 -12.04 11.35 -6.55
C VAL A 185 -12.22 10.31 -5.44
N ILE A 186 -11.16 9.59 -5.10
CA ILE A 186 -11.15 8.60 -4.03
C ILE A 186 -10.15 9.05 -2.96
N PHE A 187 -10.63 9.30 -1.74
CA PHE A 187 -9.78 9.56 -0.58
C PHE A 187 -9.49 8.25 0.15
N ALA A 188 -8.28 7.75 0.07
CA ALA A 188 -7.89 6.45 0.60
C ALA A 188 -6.82 6.57 1.70
N THR A 189 -6.84 5.66 2.68
CA THR A 189 -5.69 5.53 3.58
C THR A 189 -4.63 4.63 2.95
N TYR A 190 -3.34 4.94 3.19
CA TYR A 190 -2.22 4.12 2.69
C TYR A 190 -2.40 2.63 2.99
N SER A 191 -2.83 2.28 4.22
CA SER A 191 -3.05 0.89 4.63
C SER A 191 -4.09 0.11 3.82
N MET A 192 -4.91 0.80 3.03
CA MET A 192 -5.91 0.15 2.17
C MET A 192 -5.42 -0.09 0.75
N CYS A 193 -4.24 0.40 0.41
CA CYS A 193 -3.67 0.34 -0.93
C CYS A 193 -2.33 -0.40 -0.97
N THR A 194 -1.83 -0.83 0.19
CA THR A 194 -0.59 -1.62 0.31
C THR A 194 -0.80 -3.11 0.04
N ASP A 195 -2.06 -3.57 -0.03
CA ASP A 195 -2.43 -4.97 -0.25
C ASP A 195 -3.23 -5.16 -1.56
N ALA A 196 -3.08 -4.24 -2.51
CA ALA A 196 -3.74 -4.31 -3.82
C ALA A 196 -2.74 -4.52 -4.94
#